data_a9990e27619b977262ab7d2abf612578
#
_entry.id   a9990e27619b977262ab7d2abf612578
#
_cell.length_a   1.000
_cell.length_b   1.000
_cell.length_c   1.000
_cell.angle_alpha   90.00
_cell.angle_beta   90.00
_cell.angle_gamma   90.00
#
_symmetry.space_group_name_H-M   'P 1'
#
loop_
_entity.id
_entity.type
_entity.pdbx_description
1 polymer ?
#
loop_
_entity_poly.entity_id
_entity_poly.type
_entity_poly.pdbx_seq_one_letter_code
_entity_poly.pdbx_strand_id
1 'polypeptide(L)'
;MRCLPMINKHKKFLTAAVFCAIASTGFVLTASAEETMTHDLDEVVVEADKDALPGSYVKTKGSIGILGEKSVLDVPFSNMNITQKTIETFGGPNQPLQSILANNPAVRIQGTTLHNDFSIRGIKGNGTSSYLNGIPGLMTQFAAPTFMIGDIQFISGPNSGITGIPSTYETTAAGGIVNFVSKKATEAPLTRYRQTFSGKGSFGEYLDVSRRFGKDKEWGVRINTELLNGNTAIDSNDMEAQGIFANIDHRDKKSNPNLLVGYRHLNIEGGARWFSLKAAAIGKEITKVPSAPEASKNYGFDGLAKESEGYIIALNHEQKMNADWKWFLNAGMNSNKLQRNIIGASSNFVIINDKGDVSNNLMSTQTVTKNYYAQLGINGNIKTGEVNHDVTLALDKAWHSIEGAKNMYNNGSMGSVSGNIYSGLQGNNVWYPSIETGLSSKDQYWGISLADTVKYKKAQLLLGVHKHNASVDSYNKITGRVTQTVGSDALCPTYGFVYQPDEHTSLYASHSENFDKGTIVASKYANAGEVLNPAKTKQNEIGFKYANAGFLTSLGIFNIKQANNIEVYKGSTYLQQDGEQEYQ
;
A
#
# COMPACT_ATOMS: atom_id res chain seq x y z
N MET A 1 39.38 -1.91 -14.78
CA MET A 1 39.22 -3.01 -13.82
C MET A 1 38.02 -2.71 -12.94
N ARG A 2 36.88 -3.39 -13.18
CA ARG A 2 35.66 -3.21 -12.39
C ARG A 2 35.77 -4.07 -11.13
N CYS A 3 35.91 -3.47 -9.96
CA CYS A 3 35.72 -4.16 -8.68
C CYS A 3 34.23 -4.44 -8.48
N LEU A 4 33.82 -5.68 -8.68
CA LEU A 4 32.52 -6.19 -8.25
C LEU A 4 32.48 -6.22 -6.71
N PRO A 5 31.43 -5.71 -6.08
CA PRO A 5 31.31 -5.80 -4.62
C PRO A 5 31.03 -7.25 -4.19
N MET A 6 31.91 -7.77 -3.34
CA MET A 6 31.89 -9.14 -2.80
C MET A 6 30.76 -9.42 -1.75
N ILE A 7 29.76 -8.56 -1.62
CA ILE A 7 28.79 -8.64 -0.51
C ILE A 7 27.59 -9.56 -0.77
N ASN A 8 27.41 -10.06 -1.98
CA ASN A 8 26.13 -10.72 -2.33
C ASN A 8 26.16 -12.26 -2.42
N LYS A 9 27.31 -12.91 -2.22
CA LYS A 9 27.38 -14.39 -2.36
C LYS A 9 26.62 -15.15 -1.27
N HIS A 10 26.65 -14.69 -0.02
CA HIS A 10 26.00 -15.39 1.10
C HIS A 10 24.47 -15.27 1.06
N LYS A 11 23.91 -14.13 0.64
CA LYS A 11 22.46 -13.95 0.50
C LYS A 11 21.89 -14.78 -0.66
N LYS A 12 22.58 -14.84 -1.79
CA LYS A 12 22.20 -15.71 -2.94
C LYS A 12 22.23 -17.21 -2.58
N PHE A 13 23.17 -17.61 -1.75
CA PHE A 13 23.28 -19.00 -1.28
C PHE A 13 22.13 -19.38 -0.34
N LEU A 14 21.71 -18.49 0.55
CA LEU A 14 20.60 -18.74 1.46
C LEU A 14 19.26 -18.86 0.70
N THR A 15 19.03 -18.00 -0.30
CA THR A 15 17.82 -18.03 -1.13
C THR A 15 17.78 -19.28 -2.00
N ALA A 16 18.90 -19.67 -2.62
CA ALA A 16 19.02 -20.91 -3.38
C ALA A 16 18.86 -22.15 -2.49
N ALA A 17 19.40 -22.14 -1.27
CA ALA A 17 19.25 -23.24 -0.31
C ALA A 17 17.79 -23.39 0.17
N VAL A 18 17.05 -22.28 0.35
CA VAL A 18 15.62 -22.29 0.68
C VAL A 18 14.81 -22.81 -0.50
N PHE A 19 15.13 -22.44 -1.75
CA PHE A 19 14.51 -23.00 -2.95
C PHE A 19 14.74 -24.52 -3.07
N CYS A 20 15.98 -24.98 -2.86
CA CYS A 20 16.32 -26.41 -2.87
C CYS A 20 15.67 -27.17 -1.71
N ALA A 21 15.60 -26.59 -0.49
CA ALA A 21 14.97 -27.24 0.65
C ALA A 21 13.45 -27.37 0.48
N ILE A 22 12.79 -26.37 -0.11
CA ILE A 22 11.34 -26.40 -0.40
C ILE A 22 11.05 -27.39 -1.53
N ALA A 23 11.91 -27.49 -2.54
CA ALA A 23 11.79 -28.49 -3.60
C ALA A 23 12.02 -29.93 -3.08
N SER A 24 12.95 -30.12 -2.11
CA SER A 24 13.28 -31.44 -1.57
C SER A 24 12.26 -31.99 -0.56
N THR A 25 11.49 -31.14 0.13
CA THR A 25 10.41 -31.59 1.03
C THR A 25 9.14 -32.06 0.31
N GLY A 26 9.06 -31.87 -1.00
CA GLY A 26 7.98 -32.41 -1.87
C GLY A 26 8.22 -33.83 -2.39
N PHE A 27 9.41 -34.41 -2.22
CA PHE A 27 9.77 -35.73 -2.75
C PHE A 27 10.14 -36.70 -1.64
N VAL A 28 9.16 -37.25 -0.95
CA VAL A 28 9.33 -38.59 -0.38
C VAL A 28 8.86 -39.56 -1.46
N LEU A 29 9.78 -39.95 -2.34
CA LEU A 29 9.60 -41.09 -3.24
C LEU A 29 9.80 -42.38 -2.40
N THR A 30 8.70 -43.02 -2.04
CA THR A 30 8.74 -44.46 -1.78
C THR A 30 8.91 -45.13 -3.13
N ALA A 31 10.12 -45.65 -3.38
CA ALA A 31 10.37 -46.50 -4.51
C ALA A 31 9.62 -47.82 -4.29
N SER A 32 8.52 -48.03 -5.00
CA SER A 32 7.95 -49.34 -5.32
C SER A 32 7.93 -49.46 -6.83
N ALA A 33 8.48 -50.57 -7.31
CA ALA A 33 8.65 -50.86 -8.69
C ALA A 33 7.34 -51.21 -9.40
N GLU A 34 7.28 -50.83 -10.69
CA GLU A 34 6.52 -51.40 -11.79
C GLU A 34 4.98 -51.38 -11.72
N GLU A 35 4.45 -50.28 -12.31
CA GLU A 35 3.30 -50.38 -13.22
C GLU A 35 3.36 -49.20 -14.20
N THR A 36 3.12 -49.47 -15.47
CA THR A 36 3.06 -48.49 -16.56
C THR A 36 1.97 -47.46 -16.24
N MET A 37 2.36 -46.34 -15.69
CA MET A 37 1.43 -45.24 -15.43
C MET A 37 1.25 -44.40 -16.69
N THR A 38 0.08 -44.51 -17.28
CA THR A 38 -0.49 -43.43 -18.08
C THR A 38 -0.77 -42.28 -17.10
N HIS A 39 0.04 -41.24 -17.13
CA HIS A 39 -0.26 -40.00 -16.45
C HIS A 39 -1.38 -39.29 -17.24
N ASP A 40 -2.62 -39.55 -16.88
CA ASP A 40 -3.66 -38.54 -17.06
C ASP A 40 -3.23 -37.36 -16.20
N LEU A 41 -2.96 -36.22 -16.83
CA LEU A 41 -2.81 -34.96 -16.13
C LEU A 41 -4.16 -34.70 -15.50
N ASP A 42 -4.23 -34.79 -14.16
CA ASP A 42 -5.41 -34.37 -13.42
C ASP A 42 -5.84 -33.00 -13.93
N GLU A 43 -7.10 -32.92 -14.35
CA GLU A 43 -7.72 -31.67 -14.72
C GLU A 43 -7.40 -30.64 -13.63
N VAL A 44 -6.76 -29.55 -14.00
CA VAL A 44 -6.51 -28.45 -13.08
C VAL A 44 -7.87 -27.87 -12.72
N VAL A 45 -8.50 -28.44 -11.68
CA VAL A 45 -9.72 -27.89 -11.10
C VAL A 45 -9.31 -26.57 -10.48
N VAL A 46 -9.46 -25.49 -11.23
CA VAL A 46 -9.47 -24.14 -10.68
C VAL A 46 -10.74 -24.07 -9.87
N GLU A 47 -10.63 -24.24 -8.57
CA GLU A 47 -11.74 -24.01 -7.64
C GLU A 47 -12.21 -22.58 -7.86
N ALA A 48 -13.33 -22.41 -8.56
CA ALA A 48 -13.92 -21.10 -8.81
C ALA A 48 -14.27 -20.48 -7.45
N ASP A 49 -13.71 -19.32 -7.15
CA ASP A 49 -14.09 -18.56 -5.97
C ASP A 49 -15.60 -18.26 -6.06
N LYS A 50 -16.38 -18.84 -5.15
CA LYS A 50 -17.85 -18.76 -5.14
C LYS A 50 -18.39 -17.33 -5.08
N ASP A 51 -17.56 -16.39 -4.62
CA ASP A 51 -17.89 -14.97 -4.52
C ASP A 51 -17.39 -14.17 -5.74
N ALA A 52 -16.72 -14.85 -6.70
CA ALA A 52 -16.26 -14.22 -7.94
C ALA A 52 -17.33 -14.28 -9.04
N LEU A 53 -17.42 -13.21 -9.84
CA LEU A 53 -18.23 -13.19 -11.05
C LEU A 53 -17.68 -14.16 -12.11
N PRO A 54 -18.47 -14.59 -13.11
CA PRO A 54 -17.98 -15.35 -14.25
C PRO A 54 -16.74 -14.72 -14.86
N GLY A 55 -15.74 -15.55 -15.16
CA GLY A 55 -14.43 -15.10 -15.57
C GLY A 55 -13.47 -14.85 -14.40
N SER A 56 -13.96 -14.83 -13.16
CA SER A 56 -13.17 -14.74 -11.92
C SER A 56 -12.25 -13.52 -11.81
N TYR A 57 -12.62 -12.40 -12.41
CA TYR A 57 -11.85 -11.15 -12.34
C TYR A 57 -12.23 -10.25 -11.17
N VAL A 58 -13.49 -10.25 -10.76
CA VAL A 58 -14.07 -9.38 -9.73
C VAL A 58 -14.86 -10.22 -8.74
N LYS A 59 -14.78 -9.89 -7.45
CA LYS A 59 -15.57 -10.47 -6.38
C LYS A 59 -16.73 -9.57 -5.97
N THR A 60 -17.84 -10.20 -5.62
CA THR A 60 -19.04 -9.52 -5.10
C THR A 60 -18.99 -9.28 -3.59
N LYS A 61 -17.98 -9.82 -2.88
CA LYS A 61 -17.75 -9.61 -1.47
C LYS A 61 -16.33 -9.18 -1.16
N GLY A 62 -16.16 -8.46 -0.06
CA GLY A 62 -14.86 -8.03 0.44
C GLY A 62 -14.92 -7.53 1.87
N SER A 63 -13.75 -7.39 2.48
CA SER A 63 -13.63 -6.86 3.84
C SER A 63 -13.83 -5.35 3.87
N ILE A 64 -14.66 -4.88 4.79
CA ILE A 64 -15.01 -3.46 4.99
C ILE A 64 -14.61 -3.05 6.42
N GLY A 65 -13.32 -2.94 6.63
CA GLY A 65 -12.77 -2.53 7.92
C GLY A 65 -13.30 -3.36 9.09
N ILE A 66 -13.76 -2.71 10.15
CA ILE A 66 -14.30 -3.36 11.35
C ILE A 66 -15.65 -4.06 11.13
N LEU A 67 -16.34 -3.77 10.02
CA LEU A 67 -17.61 -4.42 9.68
C LEU A 67 -17.44 -5.86 9.21
N GLY A 68 -16.19 -6.29 8.95
CA GLY A 68 -15.87 -7.60 8.39
C GLY A 68 -16.24 -7.73 6.92
N GLU A 69 -16.46 -8.96 6.45
CA GLU A 69 -16.82 -9.23 5.06
C GLU A 69 -18.28 -8.84 4.78
N LYS A 70 -18.49 -8.08 3.71
CA LYS A 70 -19.81 -7.62 3.24
C LYS A 70 -19.95 -7.80 1.73
N SER A 71 -21.18 -7.98 1.26
CA SER A 71 -21.49 -7.87 -0.17
C SER A 71 -21.27 -6.44 -0.65
N VAL A 72 -20.86 -6.28 -1.90
CA VAL A 72 -20.74 -4.95 -2.54
C VAL A 72 -22.08 -4.20 -2.55
N LEU A 73 -23.21 -4.92 -2.59
CA LEU A 73 -24.56 -4.34 -2.56
C LEU A 73 -24.97 -3.83 -1.17
N ASP A 74 -24.36 -4.34 -0.10
CA ASP A 74 -24.72 -4.02 1.29
C ASP A 74 -24.01 -2.77 1.84
N VAL A 75 -23.09 -2.17 1.09
CA VAL A 75 -22.29 -1.05 1.57
C VAL A 75 -22.67 0.28 0.89
N PRO A 76 -22.85 1.37 1.65
CA PRO A 76 -23.30 2.66 1.13
C PRO A 76 -22.19 3.53 0.55
N PHE A 77 -21.21 2.95 -0.13
CA PHE A 77 -20.13 3.65 -0.81
C PHE A 77 -19.55 2.82 -1.95
N SER A 78 -18.85 3.47 -2.89
CA SER A 78 -18.19 2.78 -4.00
C SER A 78 -17.08 1.87 -3.48
N ASN A 79 -17.14 0.62 -3.88
CA ASN A 79 -16.12 -0.38 -3.58
C ASN A 79 -15.95 -1.33 -4.76
N MET A 80 -14.77 -1.92 -4.88
CA MET A 80 -14.43 -2.91 -5.90
C MET A 80 -13.43 -3.92 -5.33
N ASN A 81 -13.61 -5.20 -5.66
CA ASN A 81 -12.70 -6.24 -5.21
C ASN A 81 -12.21 -7.02 -6.42
N ILE A 82 -10.91 -7.04 -6.67
CA ILE A 82 -10.28 -7.76 -7.77
C ILE A 82 -9.56 -9.00 -7.24
N THR A 83 -9.54 -10.04 -8.05
CA THR A 83 -9.04 -11.36 -7.69
C THR A 83 -7.58 -11.56 -8.08
N GLN A 84 -7.00 -12.68 -7.62
CA GLN A 84 -5.69 -13.15 -8.09
C GLN A 84 -5.63 -13.25 -9.62
N LYS A 85 -6.71 -13.68 -10.28
CA LYS A 85 -6.77 -13.76 -11.74
C LYS A 85 -6.60 -12.40 -12.41
N THR A 86 -7.23 -11.36 -11.88
CA THR A 86 -7.02 -9.98 -12.36
C THR A 86 -5.56 -9.54 -12.20
N ILE A 87 -4.98 -9.80 -11.03
CA ILE A 87 -3.57 -9.50 -10.74
C ILE A 87 -2.65 -10.19 -11.76
N GLU A 88 -2.88 -11.45 -12.04
CA GLU A 88 -2.07 -12.26 -12.95
C GLU A 88 -2.28 -11.89 -14.43
N THR A 89 -3.50 -11.54 -14.82
CA THR A 89 -3.85 -11.21 -16.20
C THR A 89 -3.39 -9.80 -16.59
N PHE A 90 -3.66 -8.82 -15.74
CA PHE A 90 -3.43 -7.41 -16.06
C PHE A 90 -2.14 -6.83 -15.46
N GLY A 91 -1.54 -7.53 -14.51
CA GLY A 91 -0.27 -7.13 -13.91
C GLY A 91 0.95 -7.29 -14.83
N GLY A 92 0.78 -8.00 -15.96
CA GLY A 92 1.89 -8.33 -16.85
C GLY A 92 2.89 -9.33 -16.25
N PRO A 93 4.04 -9.57 -16.90
CA PRO A 93 4.98 -10.63 -16.50
C PRO A 93 5.45 -10.53 -15.05
N ASN A 94 5.86 -9.36 -14.60
CA ASN A 94 6.41 -9.10 -13.27
C ASN A 94 5.38 -8.50 -12.30
N GLN A 95 4.11 -8.42 -12.73
CA GLN A 95 2.97 -7.93 -11.94
C GLN A 95 3.23 -6.59 -11.25
N PRO A 96 3.68 -5.53 -11.96
CA PRO A 96 3.86 -4.23 -11.34
C PRO A 96 2.52 -3.71 -10.81
N LEU A 97 2.54 -3.18 -9.59
CA LEU A 97 1.33 -2.72 -8.90
C LEU A 97 0.52 -1.71 -9.72
N GLN A 98 1.20 -0.83 -10.44
CA GLN A 98 0.58 0.20 -11.26
C GLN A 98 -0.38 -0.39 -12.31
N SER A 99 0.05 -1.41 -13.05
CA SER A 99 -0.77 -2.07 -14.07
C SER A 99 -2.00 -2.76 -13.45
N ILE A 100 -1.86 -3.28 -12.24
CA ILE A 100 -2.94 -3.93 -11.52
C ILE A 100 -3.97 -2.91 -11.03
N LEU A 101 -3.51 -1.84 -10.36
CA LEU A 101 -4.39 -0.80 -9.80
C LEU A 101 -5.13 -0.02 -10.89
N ALA A 102 -4.57 0.10 -12.11
CA ALA A 102 -5.20 0.76 -13.25
C ALA A 102 -6.53 0.12 -13.69
N ASN A 103 -6.83 -1.11 -13.23
CA ASN A 103 -8.13 -1.76 -13.49
C ASN A 103 -9.28 -1.16 -12.67
N ASN A 104 -9.01 -0.28 -11.69
CA ASN A 104 -10.05 0.44 -10.99
C ASN A 104 -10.20 1.86 -11.62
N PRO A 105 -11.38 2.23 -12.16
CA PRO A 105 -11.58 3.52 -12.81
C PRO A 105 -11.45 4.73 -11.89
N ALA A 106 -11.59 4.56 -10.57
CA ALA A 106 -11.37 5.63 -9.59
C ALA A 106 -9.89 5.87 -9.30
N VAL A 107 -8.99 4.98 -9.75
CA VAL A 107 -7.55 5.05 -9.50
C VAL A 107 -6.83 5.68 -10.69
N ARG A 108 -5.89 6.57 -10.41
CA ARG A 108 -4.92 7.08 -11.38
C ARG A 108 -3.52 6.73 -10.90
N ILE A 109 -2.73 6.18 -11.81
CA ILE A 109 -1.36 5.78 -11.51
C ILE A 109 -0.45 6.99 -11.56
N GLN A 110 0.41 7.07 -10.56
CA GLN A 110 1.45 8.09 -10.41
C GLN A 110 2.76 7.39 -10.03
N GLY A 111 3.87 8.11 -10.09
CA GLY A 111 5.15 7.59 -9.64
C GLY A 111 5.98 6.92 -10.73
N THR A 112 6.87 6.05 -10.30
CA THR A 112 7.90 5.39 -11.13
C THR A 112 7.84 3.87 -10.93
N THR A 113 8.69 3.12 -11.62
CA THR A 113 8.86 1.67 -11.37
C THR A 113 9.20 1.31 -9.93
N LEU A 114 9.80 2.24 -9.19
CA LEU A 114 10.13 2.07 -7.79
C LEU A 114 8.98 2.48 -6.85
N HIS A 115 8.33 3.61 -7.11
CA HIS A 115 7.35 4.19 -6.19
C HIS A 115 5.93 3.73 -6.53
N ASN A 116 5.25 3.14 -5.56
CA ASN A 116 3.86 2.69 -5.68
C ASN A 116 2.87 3.84 -5.41
N ASP A 117 3.06 4.96 -6.09
CA ASP A 117 2.18 6.10 -5.94
C ASP A 117 0.97 5.98 -6.86
N PHE A 118 -0.18 6.35 -6.33
CA PHE A 118 -1.46 6.39 -7.03
C PHE A 118 -2.31 7.53 -6.47
N SER A 119 -3.42 7.82 -7.10
CA SER A 119 -4.47 8.64 -6.51
C SER A 119 -5.82 7.94 -6.64
N ILE A 120 -6.68 8.09 -5.65
CA ILE A 120 -8.06 7.66 -5.69
C ILE A 120 -8.91 8.91 -5.66
N ARG A 121 -9.80 9.08 -6.64
CA ARG A 121 -10.64 10.30 -6.78
C ARG A 121 -9.82 11.60 -6.74
N GLY A 122 -8.61 11.59 -7.34
CA GLY A 122 -7.69 12.73 -7.38
C GLY A 122 -6.81 12.91 -6.15
N ILE A 123 -7.12 12.29 -5.02
CA ILE A 123 -6.34 12.41 -3.78
C ILE A 123 -5.21 11.39 -3.75
N LYS A 124 -3.99 11.87 -3.50
CA LYS A 124 -2.77 11.06 -3.50
C LYS A 124 -2.78 10.00 -2.40
N GLY A 125 -2.35 8.80 -2.77
CA GLY A 125 -2.02 7.69 -1.89
C GLY A 125 -0.75 6.97 -2.37
N ASN A 126 -0.24 6.07 -1.57
CA ASN A 126 0.89 5.21 -1.93
C ASN A 126 0.83 3.87 -1.16
N GLY A 127 1.87 3.04 -1.29
CA GLY A 127 1.93 1.77 -0.57
C GLY A 127 1.75 1.91 0.94
N THR A 128 2.32 2.94 1.56
CA THR A 128 2.23 3.13 3.03
C THR A 128 0.87 3.58 3.51
N SER A 129 0.03 4.19 2.66
CA SER A 129 -1.37 4.48 2.96
C SER A 129 -2.31 3.30 2.70
N SER A 130 -1.75 2.18 2.23
CA SER A 130 -2.49 0.96 1.94
C SER A 130 -2.56 0.04 3.15
N TYR A 131 -3.47 -0.91 3.07
CA TYR A 131 -3.67 -1.93 4.08
C TYR A 131 -3.17 -3.29 3.58
N LEU A 132 -2.73 -4.14 4.50
CA LEU A 132 -2.43 -5.54 4.24
C LEU A 132 -3.23 -6.41 5.20
N ASN A 133 -4.11 -7.26 4.68
CA ASN A 133 -5.05 -8.07 5.46
C ASN A 133 -5.88 -7.24 6.46
N GLY A 134 -6.31 -6.03 6.05
CA GLY A 134 -7.04 -5.10 6.90
C GLY A 134 -6.21 -4.31 7.91
N ILE A 135 -4.90 -4.50 7.94
CA ILE A 135 -3.98 -3.81 8.86
C ILE A 135 -3.32 -2.62 8.14
N PRO A 136 -3.50 -1.38 8.61
CA PRO A 136 -2.97 -0.18 7.96
C PRO A 136 -1.45 -0.10 8.04
N GLY A 137 -0.81 0.51 7.03
CA GLY A 137 0.59 0.89 7.05
C GLY A 137 1.60 -0.24 6.94
N LEU A 138 1.18 -1.48 6.64
CA LEU A 138 2.10 -2.62 6.53
C LEU A 138 2.74 -2.77 5.14
N MET A 139 2.13 -2.21 4.09
CA MET A 139 2.71 -2.28 2.76
C MET A 139 3.90 -1.34 2.61
N THR A 140 4.84 -1.71 1.74
CA THR A 140 5.99 -0.88 1.43
C THR A 140 5.61 0.24 0.45
N GLN A 141 6.28 1.38 0.56
CA GLN A 141 6.22 2.46 -0.41
C GLN A 141 6.84 2.06 -1.77
N PHE A 142 7.78 1.11 -1.76
CA PHE A 142 8.60 0.78 -2.91
C PHE A 142 8.25 -0.59 -3.48
N ALA A 143 7.93 -0.63 -4.76
CA ALA A 143 7.65 -1.82 -5.57
C ALA A 143 6.99 -2.96 -4.77
N ALA A 144 5.69 -2.86 -4.52
CA ALA A 144 4.95 -3.80 -3.67
C ALA A 144 5.15 -5.26 -4.10
N PRO A 145 5.27 -6.20 -3.15
CA PRO A 145 5.43 -7.62 -3.44
C PRO A 145 4.10 -8.26 -3.89
N THR A 146 3.67 -7.96 -5.11
CA THR A 146 2.38 -8.41 -5.67
C THR A 146 2.26 -9.92 -5.82
N PHE A 147 3.38 -10.62 -5.93
CA PHE A 147 3.42 -12.08 -6.08
C PHE A 147 2.82 -12.85 -4.88
N MET A 148 2.75 -12.24 -3.70
CA MET A 148 2.12 -12.84 -2.51
C MET A 148 0.66 -12.42 -2.31
N ILE A 149 0.11 -11.56 -3.19
CA ILE A 149 -1.25 -11.01 -3.08
C ILE A 149 -2.25 -11.90 -3.80
N GLY A 150 -3.34 -12.26 -3.11
CA GLY A 150 -4.46 -13.01 -3.66
C GLY A 150 -5.59 -12.12 -4.17
N ASP A 151 -5.93 -11.07 -3.42
CA ASP A 151 -6.99 -10.13 -3.78
C ASP A 151 -6.58 -8.70 -3.49
N ILE A 152 -7.20 -7.73 -4.18
CA ILE A 152 -7.10 -6.31 -3.84
C ILE A 152 -8.50 -5.74 -3.71
N GLN A 153 -8.74 -5.09 -2.59
CA GLN A 153 -10.04 -4.52 -2.23
C GLN A 153 -9.91 -3.00 -2.18
N PHE A 154 -10.82 -2.32 -2.84
CA PHE A 154 -10.87 -0.87 -2.91
C PHE A 154 -12.11 -0.35 -2.19
N ILE A 155 -11.93 0.63 -1.33
CA ILE A 155 -12.99 1.44 -0.74
C ILE A 155 -12.70 2.88 -1.13
N SER A 156 -13.60 3.50 -1.89
CA SER A 156 -13.41 4.86 -2.37
C SER A 156 -13.92 5.88 -1.34
N GLY A 157 -13.16 6.95 -1.17
CA GLY A 157 -13.45 8.04 -0.22
C GLY A 157 -12.95 7.78 1.20
N PRO A 158 -13.01 8.82 2.07
CA PRO A 158 -12.63 8.74 3.47
C PRO A 158 -13.60 7.85 4.24
N ASN A 159 -13.12 6.95 5.10
CA ASN A 159 -13.97 5.97 5.81
C ASN A 159 -13.46 5.62 7.21
N SER A 160 -12.78 6.54 7.92
CA SER A 160 -12.21 6.26 9.25
C SER A 160 -13.22 5.76 10.26
N GLY A 161 -14.49 6.18 10.16
CA GLY A 161 -15.56 5.73 11.07
C GLY A 161 -15.77 4.22 11.10
N ILE A 162 -15.36 3.50 10.04
CA ILE A 162 -15.49 2.05 9.92
C ILE A 162 -14.17 1.33 9.65
N THR A 163 -13.08 2.05 9.41
CA THR A 163 -11.77 1.45 9.14
C THR A 163 -10.77 1.65 10.26
N GLY A 164 -11.11 2.48 11.25
CA GLY A 164 -10.24 2.79 12.38
C GLY A 164 -9.14 3.81 12.05
N ILE A 165 -8.01 3.70 12.72
CA ILE A 165 -6.84 4.56 12.50
C ILE A 165 -6.40 4.44 11.03
N PRO A 166 -6.36 5.56 10.27
CA PRO A 166 -5.84 5.54 8.90
C PRO A 166 -4.33 5.28 8.93
N SER A 167 -3.79 4.85 7.79
CA SER A 167 -2.35 4.80 7.64
C SER A 167 -1.76 6.22 7.71
N THR A 168 -0.65 6.38 8.39
CA THR A 168 -0.23 7.67 8.95
C THR A 168 1.18 8.10 8.56
N TYR A 169 1.86 7.32 7.70
CA TYR A 169 3.26 7.58 7.38
C TYR A 169 3.46 8.87 6.57
N GLU A 170 3.09 8.88 5.30
CA GLU A 170 3.27 10.04 4.42
C GLU A 170 1.96 10.66 3.97
N THR A 171 0.96 9.82 3.74
CA THR A 171 -0.35 10.23 3.27
C THR A 171 -1.42 9.47 4.03
N THR A 172 -2.48 10.14 4.38
CA THR A 172 -3.69 9.49 4.87
C THR A 172 -4.46 8.89 3.69
N ALA A 173 -5.23 7.84 3.96
CA ALA A 173 -6.11 7.23 2.96
C ALA A 173 -7.36 8.11 2.68
N ALA A 174 -7.19 9.42 2.53
CA ALA A 174 -8.31 10.37 2.40
C ALA A 174 -9.11 10.20 1.10
N GLY A 175 -8.48 9.76 0.02
CA GLY A 175 -9.16 9.45 -1.25
C GLY A 175 -9.80 8.08 -1.28
N GLY A 176 -9.41 7.19 -0.37
CA GLY A 176 -9.87 5.82 -0.30
C GLY A 176 -8.78 4.85 0.16
N ILE A 177 -9.17 3.62 0.37
CA ILE A 177 -8.32 2.54 0.87
C ILE A 177 -8.07 1.52 -0.24
N VAL A 178 -6.82 1.07 -0.35
CA VAL A 178 -6.44 -0.14 -1.07
C VAL A 178 -6.01 -1.17 -0.03
N ASN A 179 -6.76 -2.24 0.12
CA ASN A 179 -6.44 -3.35 1.00
C ASN A 179 -5.93 -4.54 0.19
N PHE A 180 -4.69 -4.91 0.41
CA PHE A 180 -4.07 -6.08 -0.16
C PHE A 180 -4.36 -7.29 0.72
N VAL A 181 -4.87 -8.36 0.14
CA VAL A 181 -5.14 -9.61 0.86
C VAL A 181 -4.09 -10.63 0.43
N SER A 182 -3.35 -11.17 1.38
CA SER A 182 -2.32 -12.18 1.10
C SER A 182 -2.95 -13.52 0.69
N LYS A 183 -2.25 -14.26 -0.15
CA LYS A 183 -2.64 -15.61 -0.53
C LYS A 183 -2.66 -16.52 0.69
N LYS A 184 -3.76 -17.25 0.90
CA LYS A 184 -3.90 -18.31 1.91
C LYS A 184 -3.75 -19.68 1.28
N ALA A 185 -3.59 -20.71 2.11
CA ALA A 185 -3.49 -22.07 1.63
C ALA A 185 -4.77 -22.51 0.88
N THR A 186 -4.57 -23.11 -0.28
CA THR A 186 -5.64 -23.66 -1.14
C THR A 186 -6.15 -25.01 -0.59
N GLU A 187 -7.37 -25.41 -0.99
CA GLU A 187 -7.94 -26.71 -0.60
C GLU A 187 -7.12 -27.87 -1.15
N ALA A 188 -6.83 -27.83 -2.45
CA ALA A 188 -5.95 -28.77 -3.10
C ALA A 188 -4.49 -28.38 -2.92
N PRO A 189 -3.56 -29.34 -2.82
CA PRO A 189 -2.13 -29.05 -2.86
C PRO A 189 -1.76 -28.28 -4.12
N LEU A 190 -0.97 -27.22 -3.98
CA LEU A 190 -0.48 -26.42 -5.10
C LEU A 190 1.04 -26.37 -5.08
N THR A 191 1.67 -26.64 -6.20
CA THR A 191 3.06 -26.28 -6.46
C THR A 191 3.11 -25.67 -7.85
N ARG A 192 3.35 -24.36 -7.91
CA ARG A 192 3.40 -23.61 -9.17
C ARG A 192 4.72 -22.88 -9.27
N TYR A 193 5.50 -23.20 -10.27
CA TYR A 193 6.65 -22.43 -10.69
C TYR A 193 6.26 -21.58 -11.90
N ARG A 194 6.62 -20.31 -11.87
CA ARG A 194 6.40 -19.40 -12.97
C ARG A 194 7.69 -18.68 -13.30
N GLN A 195 8.05 -18.71 -14.58
CA GLN A 195 9.16 -17.99 -15.14
C GLN A 195 8.63 -16.89 -16.04
N THR A 196 9.21 -15.72 -15.96
CA THR A 196 8.80 -14.57 -16.76
C THR A 196 9.97 -13.95 -17.48
N PHE A 197 9.70 -13.52 -18.70
CA PHE A 197 10.60 -12.68 -19.48
C PHE A 197 9.84 -11.43 -19.88
N SER A 198 10.44 -10.28 -19.73
CA SER A 198 9.79 -9.04 -20.13
C SER A 198 10.76 -8.02 -20.70
N GLY A 199 10.27 -7.25 -21.68
CA GLY A 199 10.89 -6.08 -22.23
C GLY A 199 12.36 -6.24 -22.58
N LYS A 200 13.22 -5.42 -22.04
CA LYS A 200 14.64 -5.28 -22.37
C LYS A 200 15.54 -6.27 -21.61
N GLY A 201 15.05 -7.51 -21.36
CA GLY A 201 15.85 -8.55 -20.72
C GLY A 201 15.63 -8.72 -19.22
N SER A 202 14.44 -8.40 -18.73
CA SER A 202 14.05 -8.74 -17.35
C SER A 202 13.64 -10.21 -17.27
N PHE A 203 14.15 -10.89 -16.25
CA PHE A 203 13.90 -12.29 -15.95
C PHE A 203 13.38 -12.43 -14.52
N GLY A 204 12.28 -13.14 -14.36
CA GLY A 204 11.68 -13.37 -13.04
C GLY A 204 11.36 -14.85 -12.82
N GLU A 205 11.61 -15.33 -11.61
CA GLU A 205 11.26 -16.66 -11.13
C GLU A 205 10.40 -16.54 -9.88
N TYR A 206 9.29 -17.27 -9.89
CA TYR A 206 8.31 -17.24 -8.79
C TYR A 206 7.92 -18.67 -8.44
N LEU A 207 7.93 -18.99 -7.15
CA LEU A 207 7.43 -20.25 -6.63
C LEU A 207 6.26 -19.98 -5.68
N ASP A 208 5.17 -20.71 -5.87
CA ASP A 208 3.95 -20.66 -5.06
C ASP A 208 3.61 -22.09 -4.62
N VAL A 209 3.82 -22.38 -3.33
CA VAL A 209 3.59 -23.70 -2.74
C VAL A 209 2.53 -23.58 -1.67
N SER A 210 1.52 -24.43 -1.75
CA SER A 210 0.41 -24.48 -0.79
C SER A 210 0.15 -25.91 -0.35
N ARG A 211 0.02 -26.12 0.96
CA ARG A 211 -0.29 -27.41 1.58
C ARG A 211 -1.24 -27.22 2.77
N ARG A 212 -2.13 -28.20 2.96
CA ARG A 212 -2.94 -28.31 4.15
C ARG A 212 -2.65 -29.60 4.90
N PHE A 213 -2.72 -29.52 6.23
CA PHE A 213 -2.40 -30.57 7.18
C PHE A 213 -3.50 -30.71 8.22
N GLY A 214 -3.42 -31.80 9.00
CA GLY A 214 -4.42 -32.15 10.02
C GLY A 214 -5.49 -33.08 9.47
N LYS A 215 -6.30 -33.64 10.35
CA LYS A 215 -7.32 -34.64 10.01
C LYS A 215 -8.39 -34.05 9.10
N ASP A 216 -8.77 -32.78 9.35
CA ASP A 216 -9.80 -32.05 8.60
C ASP A 216 -9.18 -30.96 7.73
N LYS A 217 -7.87 -31.08 7.41
CA LYS A 217 -7.09 -30.07 6.65
C LYS A 217 -7.19 -28.66 7.27
N GLU A 218 -7.27 -28.60 8.59
CA GLU A 218 -7.49 -27.38 9.34
C GLU A 218 -6.30 -26.44 9.32
N TRP A 219 -5.06 -26.96 9.25
CA TRP A 219 -3.85 -26.15 9.12
C TRP A 219 -3.46 -25.96 7.69
N GLY A 220 -3.17 -24.72 7.30
CA GLY A 220 -2.70 -24.34 5.98
C GLY A 220 -1.36 -23.63 6.04
N VAL A 221 -0.49 -23.92 5.08
CA VAL A 221 0.75 -23.19 4.84
C VAL A 221 0.85 -22.84 3.37
N ARG A 222 1.11 -21.57 3.04
CA ARG A 222 1.40 -21.13 1.68
C ARG A 222 2.66 -20.30 1.66
N ILE A 223 3.60 -20.67 0.80
CA ILE A 223 4.89 -20.00 0.63
C ILE A 223 4.95 -19.43 -0.78
N ASN A 224 5.26 -18.14 -0.88
CA ASN A 224 5.49 -17.44 -2.13
C ASN A 224 6.90 -16.89 -2.15
N THR A 225 7.62 -17.08 -3.25
CA THR A 225 8.96 -16.51 -3.45
C THR A 225 9.06 -15.75 -4.75
N GLU A 226 9.98 -14.79 -4.79
CA GLU A 226 10.33 -13.98 -5.96
C GLU A 226 11.84 -13.90 -6.11
N LEU A 227 12.33 -14.15 -7.32
CA LEU A 227 13.65 -13.74 -7.79
C LEU A 227 13.45 -12.98 -9.10
N LEU A 228 13.84 -11.72 -9.14
CA LEU A 228 13.70 -10.86 -10.30
C LEU A 228 15.06 -10.21 -10.59
N ASN A 229 15.48 -10.21 -11.83
CA ASN A 229 16.71 -9.58 -12.28
C ASN A 229 16.57 -9.08 -13.71
N GLY A 230 17.10 -7.91 -14.00
CA GLY A 230 17.27 -7.36 -15.33
C GLY A 230 16.57 -6.05 -15.58
N ASN A 231 16.61 -5.62 -16.83
CA ASN A 231 16.15 -4.31 -17.26
C ASN A 231 14.64 -4.16 -17.16
N THR A 232 14.18 -2.99 -16.72
CA THR A 232 12.78 -2.58 -16.79
C THR A 232 12.42 -2.13 -18.22
N ALA A 233 11.23 -1.60 -18.42
CA ALA A 233 10.83 -0.98 -19.69
C ALA A 233 11.60 0.33 -19.98
N ILE A 234 12.27 0.91 -18.99
CA ILE A 234 13.07 2.14 -19.11
C ILE A 234 14.50 1.77 -19.50
N ASP A 235 15.12 2.53 -20.41
CA ASP A 235 16.50 2.33 -20.84
C ASP A 235 17.47 2.46 -19.66
N SER A 236 18.49 1.59 -19.59
CA SER A 236 19.53 1.61 -18.53
C SER A 236 18.94 1.69 -17.10
N ASN A 237 17.81 1.01 -16.88
CA ASN A 237 17.17 0.91 -15.58
C ASN A 237 17.01 -0.56 -15.21
N ASP A 238 17.86 -1.03 -14.30
CA ASP A 238 17.89 -2.40 -13.82
C ASP A 238 17.16 -2.55 -12.50
N MET A 239 16.48 -3.68 -12.33
CA MET A 239 15.81 -4.06 -11.08
C MET A 239 16.26 -5.46 -10.66
N GLU A 240 16.70 -5.59 -9.42
CA GLU A 240 16.93 -6.87 -8.75
C GLU A 240 16.01 -6.94 -7.52
N ALA A 241 15.19 -8.00 -7.42
CA ALA A 241 14.34 -8.23 -6.27
C ALA A 241 14.44 -9.67 -5.79
N GLN A 242 14.41 -9.86 -4.47
CA GLN A 242 14.37 -11.15 -3.82
C GLN A 242 13.35 -11.09 -2.69
N GLY A 243 12.42 -12.05 -2.66
CA GLY A 243 11.37 -12.04 -1.65
C GLY A 243 10.92 -13.43 -1.26
N ILE A 244 10.53 -13.57 0.00
CA ILE A 244 9.88 -14.75 0.54
C ILE A 244 8.78 -14.34 1.51
N PHE A 245 7.59 -14.91 1.33
CA PHE A 245 6.44 -14.72 2.21
C PHE A 245 5.83 -16.07 2.53
N ALA A 246 5.59 -16.31 3.82
CA ALA A 246 4.92 -17.49 4.34
C ALA A 246 3.63 -17.07 5.04
N ASN A 247 2.53 -17.65 4.62
CA ASN A 247 1.22 -17.50 5.25
C ASN A 247 0.86 -18.83 5.93
N ILE A 248 0.54 -18.77 7.21
CA ILE A 248 0.12 -19.91 8.03
C ILE A 248 -1.29 -19.62 8.51
N ASP A 249 -2.25 -20.44 8.14
CA ASP A 249 -3.64 -20.31 8.56
C ASP A 249 -4.13 -21.58 9.27
N HIS A 250 -5.02 -21.38 10.22
CA HIS A 250 -5.84 -22.45 10.78
C HIS A 250 -7.31 -22.09 10.58
N ARG A 251 -8.13 -23.09 10.33
CA ARG A 251 -9.57 -22.90 10.16
C ARG A 251 -10.34 -23.99 10.84
N ASP A 252 -11.27 -23.61 11.65
CA ASP A 252 -12.32 -24.47 12.16
C ASP A 252 -13.65 -23.71 12.21
N LYS A 253 -14.69 -24.32 12.78
CA LYS A 253 -16.01 -23.69 12.89
C LYS A 253 -16.05 -22.47 13.80
N LYS A 254 -15.06 -22.30 14.67
CA LYS A 254 -15.03 -21.25 15.71
C LYS A 254 -13.87 -20.28 15.56
N SER A 255 -12.74 -20.72 15.01
CA SER A 255 -11.46 -20.01 15.09
C SER A 255 -10.73 -19.98 13.76
N ASN A 256 -10.28 -18.80 13.32
CA ASN A 256 -9.59 -18.58 12.04
C ASN A 256 -8.35 -17.70 12.20
N PRO A 257 -7.29 -18.14 12.91
CA PRO A 257 -6.03 -17.40 12.94
C PRO A 257 -5.30 -17.48 11.59
N ASN A 258 -4.67 -16.40 11.23
CA ASN A 258 -3.85 -16.26 10.02
C ASN A 258 -2.60 -15.43 10.32
N LEU A 259 -1.44 -16.02 10.13
CA LEU A 259 -0.14 -15.37 10.31
C LEU A 259 0.59 -15.26 8.98
N LEU A 260 0.92 -14.05 8.57
CA LEU A 260 1.80 -13.76 7.44
C LEU A 260 3.15 -13.26 7.96
N VAL A 261 4.23 -13.85 7.46
CA VAL A 261 5.61 -13.40 7.70
C VAL A 261 6.30 -13.25 6.37
N GLY A 262 7.01 -12.16 6.16
CA GLY A 262 7.69 -11.93 4.89
C GLY A 262 8.93 -11.06 4.98
N TYR A 263 9.79 -11.25 4.00
CA TYR A 263 11.00 -10.47 3.76
C TYR A 263 11.11 -10.15 2.28
N ARG A 264 11.56 -8.95 1.96
CA ARG A 264 11.91 -8.56 0.60
C ARG A 264 13.11 -7.62 0.58
N HIS A 265 14.00 -7.87 -0.36
CA HIS A 265 15.09 -6.97 -0.76
C HIS A 265 14.87 -6.54 -2.21
N LEU A 266 15.09 -5.26 -2.48
CA LEU A 266 14.93 -4.64 -3.79
C LEU A 266 16.10 -3.70 -4.04
N ASN A 267 16.76 -3.83 -5.19
CA ASN A 267 17.74 -2.89 -5.69
C ASN A 267 17.33 -2.40 -7.07
N ILE A 268 17.37 -1.08 -7.29
CA ILE A 268 17.10 -0.47 -8.60
C ILE A 268 18.27 0.43 -8.94
N GLU A 269 18.82 0.23 -10.11
CA GLU A 269 19.90 1.06 -10.67
C GLU A 269 19.39 1.83 -11.90
N GLY A 270 19.88 3.07 -12.10
CA GLY A 270 19.46 3.93 -13.18
C GLY A 270 17.97 4.29 -13.07
N GLY A 271 17.53 4.95 -12.06
CA GLY A 271 16.10 5.18 -11.84
C GLY A 271 15.60 6.48 -12.44
N ALA A 272 14.37 6.43 -12.99
CA ALA A 272 13.59 7.63 -13.27
C ALA A 272 13.39 8.46 -11.99
N ARG A 273 13.38 9.77 -12.11
CA ARG A 273 13.23 10.72 -11.02
C ARG A 273 12.05 11.62 -11.25
N TRP A 274 11.54 12.13 -10.17
CA TRP A 274 10.57 13.20 -10.23
C TRP A 274 11.28 14.52 -10.45
N PHE A 275 10.69 15.32 -11.33
CA PHE A 275 11.12 16.67 -11.61
C PHE A 275 10.16 17.66 -10.95
N SER A 276 10.70 18.78 -10.52
CA SER A 276 9.94 19.96 -10.10
C SER A 276 10.44 21.18 -10.85
N LEU A 277 9.59 22.18 -10.97
CA LEU A 277 10.01 23.47 -11.53
C LEU A 277 10.70 24.31 -10.47
N LYS A 278 11.75 25.05 -10.84
CA LYS A 278 12.40 26.02 -9.94
C LYS A 278 11.43 27.16 -9.64
N ALA A 279 10.92 27.21 -8.43
CA ALA A 279 9.88 28.18 -8.04
C ALA A 279 10.27 29.64 -8.38
N ALA A 280 11.53 30.04 -8.12
CA ALA A 280 12.03 31.39 -8.41
C ALA A 280 12.15 31.71 -9.91
N ALA A 281 12.10 30.70 -10.79
CA ALA A 281 12.18 30.85 -12.24
C ALA A 281 10.78 30.90 -12.91
N ILE A 282 9.71 30.57 -12.18
CA ILE A 282 8.34 30.60 -12.70
C ILE A 282 7.95 32.05 -12.99
N GLY A 283 7.39 32.27 -14.19
CA GLY A 283 7.05 33.60 -14.69
C GLY A 283 8.25 34.40 -15.24
N LYS A 284 9.45 33.80 -15.29
CA LYS A 284 10.68 34.38 -15.83
C LYS A 284 11.29 33.44 -16.86
N GLU A 285 12.23 32.57 -16.42
CA GLU A 285 12.87 31.55 -17.25
C GLU A 285 11.97 30.34 -17.53
N ILE A 286 10.89 30.18 -16.75
CA ILE A 286 9.84 29.17 -16.92
C ILE A 286 8.52 29.87 -17.11
N THR A 287 8.11 30.01 -18.36
CA THR A 287 6.85 30.65 -18.77
C THR A 287 5.75 29.65 -19.10
N LYS A 288 6.12 28.39 -19.33
CA LYS A 288 5.22 27.26 -19.59
C LYS A 288 5.76 25.98 -18.95
N VAL A 289 4.89 25.04 -18.67
CA VAL A 289 5.31 23.70 -18.24
C VAL A 289 5.98 23.01 -19.43
N PRO A 290 7.23 22.51 -19.28
CA PRO A 290 7.87 21.73 -20.32
C PRO A 290 7.05 20.51 -20.73
N SER A 291 7.10 20.12 -22.00
CA SER A 291 6.44 18.92 -22.48
C SER A 291 6.96 17.68 -21.76
N ALA A 292 6.12 16.65 -21.60
CA ALA A 292 6.56 15.39 -21.02
C ALA A 292 7.64 14.76 -21.90
N PRO A 293 8.75 14.29 -21.30
CA PRO A 293 9.78 13.57 -22.03
C PRO A 293 9.32 12.16 -22.42
N GLU A 294 10.07 11.47 -23.26
CA GLU A 294 9.76 10.12 -23.71
C GLU A 294 9.84 9.13 -22.54
N ALA A 295 8.75 8.39 -22.27
CA ALA A 295 8.61 7.56 -21.08
C ALA A 295 9.57 6.34 -21.05
N SER A 296 10.09 5.90 -22.20
CA SER A 296 11.02 4.76 -22.29
C SER A 296 12.47 5.12 -21.97
N LYS A 297 12.82 6.41 -21.99
CA LYS A 297 14.18 6.87 -21.72
C LYS A 297 14.47 7.03 -20.23
N ASN A 298 15.69 6.73 -19.86
CA ASN A 298 16.20 6.99 -18.52
C ASN A 298 16.68 8.43 -18.42
N TYR A 299 16.01 9.22 -17.62
CA TYR A 299 16.40 10.59 -17.30
C TYR A 299 17.13 10.67 -15.96
N GLY A 300 17.62 9.53 -15.43
CA GLY A 300 18.61 9.46 -14.39
C GLY A 300 20.03 9.67 -14.96
N PHE A 301 21.02 9.27 -14.20
CA PHE A 301 22.42 9.26 -14.61
C PHE A 301 23.09 7.96 -14.12
N ASP A 302 24.20 7.59 -14.72
CA ASP A 302 24.95 6.39 -14.35
C ASP A 302 25.38 6.43 -12.88
N GLY A 303 25.19 5.30 -12.18
CA GLY A 303 25.47 5.19 -10.76
C GLY A 303 24.34 5.65 -9.84
N LEU A 304 23.19 6.08 -10.38
CA LEU A 304 22.01 6.37 -9.57
C LEU A 304 21.38 5.06 -9.12
N ALA A 305 21.28 4.83 -7.82
CA ALA A 305 20.70 3.60 -7.28
C ALA A 305 19.77 3.87 -6.10
N LYS A 306 18.86 2.92 -5.84
CA LYS A 306 18.07 2.82 -4.60
C LYS A 306 18.00 1.37 -4.17
N GLU A 307 18.16 1.15 -2.88
CA GLU A 307 18.04 -0.17 -2.28
C GLU A 307 17.02 -0.10 -1.14
N SER A 308 16.07 -1.03 -1.15
CA SER A 308 15.03 -1.17 -0.13
C SER A 308 15.05 -2.57 0.44
N GLU A 309 15.04 -2.68 1.76
CA GLU A 309 15.00 -3.95 2.49
C GLU A 309 13.89 -3.87 3.54
N GLY A 310 13.03 -4.90 3.62
CA GLY A 310 11.90 -4.84 4.53
C GLY A 310 11.41 -6.18 5.04
N TYR A 311 10.82 -6.15 6.24
CA TYR A 311 10.17 -7.27 6.91
C TYR A 311 8.72 -6.91 7.21
N ILE A 312 7.83 -7.90 7.09
CA ILE A 312 6.41 -7.77 7.40
C ILE A 312 5.98 -8.95 8.27
N ILE A 313 5.23 -8.67 9.33
CA ILE A 313 4.49 -9.67 10.11
C ILE A 313 3.07 -9.16 10.25
N ALA A 314 2.08 -9.99 9.92
CA ALA A 314 0.67 -9.68 10.09
C ALA A 314 -0.07 -10.87 10.69
N LEU A 315 -0.81 -10.62 11.75
CA LEU A 315 -1.66 -11.60 12.45
C LEU A 315 -3.10 -11.12 12.39
N ASN A 316 -3.97 -11.97 11.87
CA ASN A 316 -5.41 -11.80 11.95
C ASN A 316 -6.02 -12.99 12.68
N HIS A 317 -6.96 -12.75 13.56
CA HIS A 317 -7.68 -13.80 14.26
C HIS A 317 -9.13 -13.41 14.47
N GLU A 318 -10.03 -14.32 14.18
CA GLU A 318 -11.45 -14.23 14.56
C GLU A 318 -11.81 -15.46 15.38
N GLN A 319 -12.55 -15.25 16.46
CA GLN A 319 -13.04 -16.30 17.35
C GLN A 319 -14.54 -16.11 17.59
N LYS A 320 -15.34 -17.10 17.21
CA LYS A 320 -16.77 -17.15 17.58
C LYS A 320 -16.90 -17.46 19.07
N MET A 321 -17.63 -16.64 19.79
CA MET A 321 -17.99 -16.85 21.18
C MET A 321 -19.27 -17.70 21.29
N ASN A 322 -20.24 -17.38 20.44
CA ASN A 322 -21.50 -18.10 20.29
C ASN A 322 -22.09 -17.89 18.88
N ALA A 323 -23.37 -18.11 18.67
CA ALA A 323 -24.04 -17.95 17.37
C ALA A 323 -24.04 -16.49 16.88
N ASP A 324 -24.14 -15.54 17.82
CA ASP A 324 -24.39 -14.12 17.52
C ASP A 324 -23.16 -13.25 17.74
N TRP A 325 -22.16 -13.71 18.50
CA TRP A 325 -21.02 -12.91 18.92
C TRP A 325 -19.69 -13.54 18.54
N LYS A 326 -18.77 -12.70 18.04
CA LYS A 326 -17.37 -13.04 17.81
C LYS A 326 -16.46 -11.89 18.25
N TRP A 327 -15.24 -12.21 18.66
CA TRP A 327 -14.19 -11.22 18.80
C TRP A 327 -13.14 -11.40 17.72
N PHE A 328 -12.38 -10.34 17.43
CA PHE A 328 -11.31 -10.36 16.45
C PHE A 328 -10.09 -9.61 16.96
N LEU A 329 -8.92 -10.03 16.49
CA LEU A 329 -7.63 -9.40 16.72
C LEU A 329 -6.92 -9.22 15.37
N ASN A 330 -6.49 -7.99 15.09
CA ASN A 330 -5.60 -7.67 13.99
C ASN A 330 -4.35 -7.05 14.57
N ALA A 331 -3.17 -7.61 14.29
CA ALA A 331 -1.91 -7.07 14.76
C ALA A 331 -0.83 -7.20 13.69
N GLY A 332 0.06 -6.25 13.59
CA GLY A 332 1.11 -6.32 12.60
C GLY A 332 2.26 -5.36 12.83
N MET A 333 3.36 -5.67 12.18
CA MET A 333 4.52 -4.81 12.12
C MET A 333 5.19 -4.87 10.75
N ASN A 334 5.76 -3.77 10.33
CA ASN A 334 6.74 -3.76 9.26
C ASN A 334 7.97 -2.94 9.68
N SER A 335 9.09 -3.25 9.06
CA SER A 335 10.28 -2.43 9.08
C SER A 335 10.81 -2.35 7.65
N ASN A 336 11.07 -1.15 7.18
CA ASN A 336 11.63 -0.92 5.86
C ASN A 336 12.83 0.02 5.96
N LYS A 337 13.95 -0.38 5.37
CA LYS A 337 15.16 0.41 5.24
C LYS A 337 15.35 0.80 3.78
N LEU A 338 15.40 2.10 3.51
CA LEU A 338 15.79 2.66 2.23
C LEU A 338 17.21 3.20 2.35
N GLN A 339 18.10 2.73 1.50
CA GLN A 339 19.51 3.15 1.44
C GLN A 339 19.97 3.36 0.00
N ARG A 340 21.20 3.81 -0.20
CA ARG A 340 21.75 4.20 -1.52
C ARG A 340 20.81 5.19 -2.25
N ASN A 341 20.10 6.01 -1.50
CA ASN A 341 19.11 6.93 -2.05
C ASN A 341 19.71 8.30 -2.27
N ILE A 342 20.11 8.58 -3.51
CA ILE A 342 20.55 9.90 -3.94
C ILE A 342 19.37 10.68 -4.51
N ILE A 343 19.19 11.87 -4.03
CA ILE A 343 18.12 12.80 -4.44
C ILE A 343 18.70 14.19 -4.71
N GLY A 344 17.96 15.03 -5.40
CA GLY A 344 18.28 16.46 -5.47
C GLY A 344 18.17 17.13 -4.10
N ALA A 345 18.84 18.24 -3.88
CA ALA A 345 18.83 18.96 -2.61
C ALA A 345 17.42 19.41 -2.16
N SER A 346 16.46 19.48 -3.08
CA SER A 346 15.02 19.72 -2.83
C SER A 346 14.16 18.45 -2.92
N SER A 347 14.74 17.28 -2.76
CA SER A 347 14.13 15.96 -2.96
C SER A 347 13.87 15.57 -4.42
N ASN A 348 13.60 16.51 -5.32
CA ASN A 348 13.40 16.30 -6.75
C ASN A 348 14.56 16.91 -7.55
N PHE A 349 14.70 16.49 -8.81
CA PHE A 349 15.53 17.20 -9.77
C PHE A 349 14.78 18.43 -10.28
N VAL A 350 15.44 19.57 -10.34
CA VAL A 350 14.79 20.86 -10.57
C VAL A 350 15.04 21.36 -11.99
N ILE A 351 13.95 21.53 -12.74
CA ILE A 351 13.95 22.16 -14.05
C ILE A 351 14.08 23.68 -13.85
N ILE A 352 15.00 24.30 -14.57
CA ILE A 352 15.39 25.71 -14.37
C ILE A 352 14.90 26.66 -15.48
N ASN A 353 14.42 26.15 -16.61
CA ASN A 353 13.91 26.95 -17.72
C ASN A 353 12.95 26.19 -18.64
N ASP A 354 12.32 26.88 -19.59
CA ASP A 354 11.39 26.34 -20.59
C ASP A 354 11.98 25.28 -21.52
N LYS A 355 13.32 25.19 -21.63
CA LYS A 355 14.01 24.19 -22.46
C LYS A 355 14.11 22.84 -21.76
N GLY A 356 13.77 22.76 -20.47
CA GLY A 356 13.87 21.54 -19.68
C GLY A 356 15.27 21.26 -19.10
N ASP A 357 16.11 22.29 -19.00
CA ASP A 357 17.42 22.16 -18.38
C ASP A 357 17.30 21.92 -16.87
N VAL A 358 18.16 21.03 -16.34
CA VAL A 358 18.22 20.64 -14.93
C VAL A 358 19.58 20.99 -14.35
N SER A 359 19.60 21.56 -13.15
CA SER A 359 20.81 21.78 -12.39
C SER A 359 20.52 21.73 -10.90
N ASN A 360 21.10 20.74 -10.20
CA ASN A 360 20.93 20.54 -8.77
C ASN A 360 22.22 20.06 -8.11
N ASN A 361 22.44 20.48 -6.88
CA ASN A 361 23.29 19.74 -5.96
C ASN A 361 22.59 18.44 -5.53
N LEU A 362 23.38 17.40 -5.28
CA LEU A 362 22.90 16.11 -4.82
C LEU A 362 23.08 15.97 -3.31
N MET A 363 22.21 15.15 -2.72
CA MET A 363 22.36 14.67 -1.36
C MET A 363 22.03 13.18 -1.27
N SER A 364 22.68 12.47 -0.37
CA SER A 364 22.38 11.10 -0.08
C SER A 364 21.55 10.99 1.20
N THR A 365 20.55 10.12 1.18
CA THR A 365 19.68 9.89 2.34
C THR A 365 19.61 8.40 2.65
N GLN A 366 19.38 8.11 3.92
CA GLN A 366 18.98 6.79 4.39
C GLN A 366 17.82 6.96 5.34
N THR A 367 16.82 6.09 5.20
CA THR A 367 15.62 6.14 6.04
C THR A 367 15.31 4.74 6.53
N VAL A 368 14.98 4.61 7.81
CA VAL A 368 14.41 3.38 8.39
C VAL A 368 13.03 3.75 8.94
N THR A 369 12.01 3.05 8.45
CA THR A 369 10.64 3.18 8.95
C THR A 369 10.22 1.94 9.68
N LYS A 370 9.50 2.09 10.79
CA LYS A 370 8.91 0.98 11.53
C LYS A 370 7.48 1.32 11.86
N ASN A 371 6.57 0.42 11.56
CA ASN A 371 5.15 0.54 11.90
C ASN A 371 4.75 -0.65 12.75
N TYR A 372 3.90 -0.39 13.74
CA TYR A 372 3.26 -1.38 14.59
C TYR A 372 1.78 -1.02 14.70
N TYR A 373 0.93 -2.01 14.61
CA TYR A 373 -0.50 -1.85 14.74
C TYR A 373 -1.09 -2.98 15.56
N ALA A 374 -2.09 -2.68 16.37
CA ALA A 374 -2.92 -3.66 17.04
C ALA A 374 -4.36 -3.16 17.12
N GLN A 375 -5.32 -4.03 16.83
CA GLN A 375 -6.75 -3.78 16.95
C GLN A 375 -7.41 -4.97 17.59
N LEU A 376 -8.23 -4.74 18.60
CA LEU A 376 -9.08 -5.72 19.25
C LEU A 376 -10.52 -5.26 19.14
N GLY A 377 -11.42 -6.14 18.72
CA GLY A 377 -12.83 -5.80 18.61
C GLY A 377 -13.77 -6.97 18.86
N ILE A 378 -15.03 -6.61 18.97
CA ILE A 378 -16.15 -7.53 19.13
C ILE A 378 -17.24 -7.17 18.12
N ASN A 379 -17.78 -8.18 17.44
CA ASN A 379 -18.96 -8.04 16.57
C ASN A 379 -20.10 -8.84 17.18
N GLY A 380 -21.32 -8.30 17.09
CA GLY A 380 -22.51 -8.95 17.59
C GLY A 380 -23.72 -8.69 16.73
N ASN A 381 -24.60 -9.70 16.62
CA ASN A 381 -25.91 -9.58 16.00
C ASN A 381 -26.97 -9.51 17.09
N ILE A 382 -27.80 -8.46 17.04
CA ILE A 382 -28.89 -8.24 18.00
C ILE A 382 -30.20 -8.11 17.23
N LYS A 383 -31.25 -8.78 17.67
CA LYS A 383 -32.60 -8.66 17.11
C LYS A 383 -33.52 -7.88 18.03
N THR A 384 -34.18 -6.86 17.50
CA THR A 384 -35.21 -6.09 18.20
C THR A 384 -36.47 -6.09 17.34
N GLY A 385 -37.33 -7.08 17.59
CA GLY A 385 -38.51 -7.34 16.76
C GLY A 385 -38.10 -7.75 15.34
N GLU A 386 -38.53 -6.99 14.34
CA GLU A 386 -38.17 -7.21 12.92
C GLU A 386 -36.83 -6.53 12.50
N VAL A 387 -36.23 -5.79 13.41
CA VAL A 387 -34.97 -5.07 13.15
C VAL A 387 -33.77 -5.93 13.55
N ASN A 388 -32.79 -6.05 12.67
CA ASN A 388 -31.50 -6.66 12.97
C ASN A 388 -30.43 -5.59 13.09
N HIS A 389 -29.62 -5.68 14.12
CA HIS A 389 -28.47 -4.84 14.38
C HIS A 389 -27.19 -5.67 14.22
N ASP A 390 -26.24 -5.20 13.45
CA ASP A 390 -24.89 -5.77 13.32
C ASP A 390 -23.92 -4.76 13.95
N VAL A 391 -23.65 -4.96 15.25
CA VAL A 391 -22.93 -4.02 16.11
C VAL A 391 -21.46 -4.40 16.19
N THR A 392 -20.57 -3.42 16.06
CA THR A 392 -19.13 -3.60 16.23
C THR A 392 -18.57 -2.55 17.18
N LEU A 393 -17.76 -2.99 18.14
CA LEU A 393 -16.90 -2.15 18.97
C LEU A 393 -15.46 -2.59 18.75
N ALA A 394 -14.54 -1.63 18.48
CA ALA A 394 -13.13 -1.92 18.32
C ALA A 394 -12.24 -0.86 18.97
N LEU A 395 -11.13 -1.31 19.52
CA LEU A 395 -10.04 -0.48 20.03
C LEU A 395 -8.82 -0.71 19.15
N ASP A 396 -8.15 0.35 18.75
CA ASP A 396 -6.95 0.26 17.95
C ASP A 396 -5.81 1.16 18.47
N LYS A 397 -4.59 0.72 18.20
CA LYS A 397 -3.38 1.46 18.53
C LYS A 397 -2.33 1.26 17.44
N ALA A 398 -1.67 2.36 17.06
CA ALA A 398 -0.57 2.33 16.11
C ALA A 398 0.63 3.11 16.63
N TRP A 399 1.82 2.62 16.28
CA TRP A 399 3.08 3.33 16.50
C TRP A 399 3.84 3.34 15.19
N HIS A 400 4.36 4.48 14.87
CA HIS A 400 5.17 4.70 13.71
C HIS A 400 6.45 5.43 14.10
N SER A 401 7.59 5.03 13.56
CA SER A 401 8.85 5.75 13.74
C SER A 401 9.62 5.88 12.44
N ILE A 402 10.28 7.02 12.29
CA ILE A 402 11.16 7.31 11.18
C ILE A 402 12.55 7.62 11.75
N GLU A 403 13.54 6.86 11.32
CA GLU A 403 14.94 7.24 11.45
C GLU A 403 15.41 7.85 10.11
N GLY A 404 16.05 8.99 10.16
CA GLY A 404 16.64 9.66 9.00
C GLY A 404 18.14 9.80 9.12
N ALA A 405 18.82 10.11 8.03
CA ALA A 405 20.26 10.34 8.01
C ALA A 405 20.67 11.42 9.02
N LYS A 406 21.62 11.11 9.92
CA LYS A 406 22.20 12.08 10.85
C LYS A 406 22.96 13.17 10.12
N ASN A 407 23.77 12.75 9.16
CA ASN A 407 24.54 13.63 8.29
C ASN A 407 23.98 13.50 6.88
N MET A 408 23.26 14.49 6.43
CA MET A 408 22.89 14.60 5.03
C MET A 408 24.06 15.27 4.33
N TYR A 409 24.78 14.51 3.52
CA TYR A 409 25.78 15.07 2.64
C TYR A 409 25.07 15.97 1.64
N ASN A 410 25.14 17.27 1.85
CA ASN A 410 24.46 18.30 1.06
C ASN A 410 25.45 19.37 0.59
N ASN A 411 24.97 20.44 -0.03
CA ASN A 411 25.76 21.59 -0.49
C ASN A 411 26.89 21.24 -1.48
N GLY A 412 26.63 20.28 -2.37
CA GLY A 412 27.59 19.90 -3.41
C GLY A 412 28.69 18.92 -2.97
N SER A 413 28.72 18.50 -1.68
CA SER A 413 29.69 17.50 -1.20
C SER A 413 29.44 16.10 -1.78
N MET A 414 28.23 15.82 -2.26
CA MET A 414 27.84 14.60 -2.96
C MET A 414 27.92 14.70 -4.48
N GLY A 415 28.41 15.83 -4.98
CA GLY A 415 28.36 16.14 -6.39
C GLY A 415 27.09 16.88 -6.80
N SER A 416 26.90 16.97 -8.09
CA SER A 416 25.77 17.65 -8.72
C SER A 416 25.19 16.84 -9.87
N VAL A 417 23.99 17.20 -10.30
CA VAL A 417 23.39 16.73 -11.54
C VAL A 417 23.13 17.91 -12.45
N SER A 418 23.43 17.75 -13.72
CA SER A 418 23.10 18.72 -14.77
C SER A 418 22.69 18.00 -16.05
N GLY A 419 22.07 18.72 -16.97
CA GLY A 419 21.63 18.21 -18.25
C GLY A 419 20.24 18.69 -18.62
N ASN A 420 19.52 17.89 -19.40
CA ASN A 420 18.21 18.28 -19.93
C ASN A 420 17.26 17.09 -19.91
N ILE A 421 15.98 17.33 -19.58
CA ILE A 421 14.96 16.28 -19.48
C ILE A 421 14.68 15.57 -20.81
N TYR A 422 15.14 16.08 -21.94
CA TYR A 422 14.95 15.44 -23.25
C TYR A 422 16.20 14.73 -23.78
N SER A 423 17.38 15.16 -23.40
CA SER A 423 18.66 14.61 -23.86
C SER A 423 19.40 13.75 -22.84
N GLY A 424 18.98 13.80 -21.58
CA GLY A 424 19.59 13.04 -20.49
C GLY A 424 20.28 13.91 -19.44
N LEU A 425 20.56 13.31 -18.29
CA LEU A 425 21.22 13.94 -17.16
C LEU A 425 22.61 13.31 -16.93
N GLN A 426 23.51 14.07 -16.36
CA GLN A 426 24.85 13.65 -15.97
C GLN A 426 25.08 13.95 -14.49
N GLY A 427 25.54 12.94 -13.75
CA GLY A 427 26.02 13.11 -12.39
C GLY A 427 27.51 13.43 -12.37
N ASN A 428 27.88 14.46 -11.62
CA ASN A 428 29.27 14.89 -11.47
C ASN A 428 29.75 14.61 -10.05
N ASN A 429 30.84 13.82 -9.90
CA ASN A 429 31.44 13.46 -8.59
C ASN A 429 30.45 12.76 -7.63
N VAL A 430 29.60 11.88 -8.15
CA VAL A 430 28.60 11.17 -7.34
C VAL A 430 29.22 9.97 -6.64
N TRP A 431 28.95 9.81 -5.34
CA TRP A 431 29.42 8.69 -4.55
C TRP A 431 28.41 8.32 -3.44
N TYR A 432 28.51 7.11 -2.89
CA TYR A 432 27.60 6.62 -1.83
C TYR A 432 28.33 6.56 -0.49
N PRO A 433 28.07 7.50 0.43
CA PRO A 433 28.65 7.47 1.76
C PRO A 433 28.01 6.38 2.63
N SER A 434 28.74 5.94 3.65
CA SER A 434 28.13 5.25 4.78
C SER A 434 27.34 6.27 5.60
N ILE A 435 26.06 6.02 5.81
CA ILE A 435 25.15 6.93 6.49
C ILE A 435 24.66 6.29 7.80
N GLU A 436 24.90 6.99 8.91
CA GLU A 436 24.25 6.68 10.18
C GLU A 436 22.86 7.30 10.24
N THR A 437 21.90 6.58 10.79
CA THR A 437 20.54 7.09 11.06
C THR A 437 20.36 7.46 12.52
N GLY A 438 19.45 8.39 12.75
CA GLY A 438 18.96 8.75 14.07
C GLY A 438 17.46 8.99 14.02
N LEU A 439 16.80 8.82 15.14
CA LEU A 439 15.36 9.00 15.26
C LEU A 439 14.97 10.43 14.84
N SER A 440 14.05 10.54 13.89
CA SER A 440 13.55 11.78 13.30
C SER A 440 12.14 12.10 13.78
N SER A 441 11.25 11.11 13.79
CA SER A 441 9.91 11.24 14.35
C SER A 441 9.44 9.95 14.99
N LYS A 442 8.51 10.10 15.93
CA LYS A 442 7.77 9.01 16.54
C LYS A 442 6.32 9.43 16.70
N ASP A 443 5.45 8.71 16.02
CA ASP A 443 4.04 8.97 16.02
C ASP A 443 3.33 7.88 16.81
N GLN A 444 2.33 8.25 17.61
CA GLN A 444 1.50 7.34 18.36
C GLN A 444 0.04 7.70 18.12
N TYR A 445 -0.75 6.68 17.88
CA TYR A 445 -2.18 6.81 17.66
C TYR A 445 -2.92 5.80 18.53
N TRP A 446 -4.07 6.18 19.01
CA TRP A 446 -5.03 5.25 19.56
C TRP A 446 -6.44 5.70 19.22
N GLY A 447 -7.36 4.76 19.13
CA GLY A 447 -8.72 5.05 18.78
C GLY A 447 -9.72 4.06 19.31
N ILE A 448 -10.97 4.48 19.25
CA ILE A 448 -12.14 3.65 19.54
C ILE A 448 -13.15 3.82 18.41
N SER A 449 -13.62 2.70 17.87
CA SER A 449 -14.64 2.62 16.84
C SER A 449 -15.90 2.01 17.40
N LEU A 450 -17.04 2.60 17.05
CA LEU A 450 -18.37 2.00 17.26
C LEU A 450 -19.12 2.05 15.93
N ALA A 451 -19.70 0.93 15.51
CA ALA A 451 -20.54 0.88 14.32
C ALA A 451 -21.78 0.01 14.57
N ASP A 452 -22.90 0.38 13.96
CA ASP A 452 -24.12 -0.42 13.90
C ASP A 452 -24.68 -0.39 12.47
N THR A 453 -24.93 -1.56 11.90
CA THR A 453 -25.69 -1.71 10.66
C THR A 453 -27.10 -2.19 11.00
N VAL A 454 -28.03 -1.25 10.99
CA VAL A 454 -29.46 -1.50 11.28
C VAL A 454 -30.15 -1.95 10.00
N LYS A 455 -30.74 -3.16 10.02
CA LYS A 455 -31.42 -3.76 8.87
C LYS A 455 -32.90 -3.95 9.16
N TYR A 456 -33.72 -3.39 8.29
CA TYR A 456 -35.17 -3.58 8.32
C TYR A 456 -35.73 -3.81 6.92
N LYS A 457 -36.23 -5.01 6.64
CA LYS A 457 -36.74 -5.41 5.31
C LYS A 457 -35.69 -5.12 4.20
N LYS A 458 -36.00 -4.20 3.30
CA LYS A 458 -35.18 -3.81 2.14
C LYS A 458 -34.25 -2.62 2.42
N ALA A 459 -34.27 -2.10 3.64
CA ALA A 459 -33.51 -0.92 4.03
C ALA A 459 -32.40 -1.26 5.03
N GLN A 460 -31.25 -0.61 4.89
CA GLN A 460 -30.16 -0.68 5.84
C GLN A 460 -29.67 0.74 6.15
N LEU A 461 -29.35 0.98 7.43
CA LEU A 461 -28.72 2.21 7.91
C LEU A 461 -27.41 1.84 8.58
N LEU A 462 -26.30 2.29 8.01
CA LEU A 462 -24.98 2.20 8.62
C LEU A 462 -24.75 3.44 9.46
N LEU A 463 -24.37 3.26 10.71
CA LEU A 463 -23.92 4.30 11.64
C LEU A 463 -22.55 3.89 12.17
N GLY A 464 -21.51 4.64 11.88
CA GLY A 464 -20.16 4.37 12.32
C GLY A 464 -19.52 5.65 12.87
N VAL A 465 -18.68 5.52 13.85
CA VAL A 465 -17.88 6.61 14.38
C VAL A 465 -16.54 6.10 14.89
N HIS A 466 -15.48 6.85 14.64
CA HIS A 466 -14.16 6.60 15.19
C HIS A 466 -13.63 7.84 15.90
N LYS A 467 -13.25 7.72 17.17
CA LYS A 467 -12.54 8.75 17.92
C LYS A 467 -11.05 8.47 17.79
N HIS A 468 -10.33 9.42 17.22
CA HIS A 468 -8.87 9.41 17.09
C HIS A 468 -8.20 10.24 18.16
N ASN A 469 -7.03 9.78 18.58
CA ASN A 469 -6.03 10.58 19.27
C ASN A 469 -4.67 10.31 18.65
N ALA A 470 -3.92 11.35 18.36
CA ALA A 470 -2.59 11.29 17.78
C ALA A 470 -1.62 12.13 18.60
N SER A 471 -0.40 11.64 18.77
CA SER A 471 0.74 12.38 19.30
C SER A 471 1.95 12.15 18.41
N VAL A 472 2.59 13.22 17.97
CA VAL A 472 3.77 13.20 17.09
C VAL A 472 4.91 13.91 17.79
N ASP A 473 5.97 13.16 18.05
CA ASP A 473 7.23 13.68 18.57
C ASP A 473 8.24 13.83 17.44
N SER A 474 8.78 15.02 17.28
CA SER A 474 9.93 15.28 16.40
C SER A 474 11.23 15.25 17.21
N TYR A 475 12.28 14.70 16.62
CA TYR A 475 13.57 14.51 17.29
C TYR A 475 14.70 15.19 16.54
N ASN A 476 15.66 15.71 17.30
CA ASN A 476 16.97 16.00 16.75
C ASN A 476 17.71 14.69 16.50
N LYS A 477 17.95 14.35 15.25
CA LYS A 477 18.53 13.07 14.82
C LYS A 477 19.92 12.79 15.39
N ILE A 478 20.67 13.84 15.75
CA ILE A 478 22.05 13.72 16.27
C ILE A 478 22.04 13.49 17.78
N THR A 479 21.26 14.30 18.51
CA THR A 479 21.25 14.26 19.99
C THR A 479 20.21 13.30 20.56
N GLY A 480 19.23 12.85 19.75
CA GLY A 480 18.10 12.03 20.18
C GLY A 480 17.10 12.74 21.09
N ARG A 481 17.22 14.06 21.26
CA ARG A 481 16.29 14.85 22.09
C ARG A 481 15.03 15.18 21.32
N VAL A 482 13.88 15.17 22.00
CA VAL A 482 12.61 15.68 21.46
C VAL A 482 12.78 17.18 21.24
N THR A 483 12.43 17.63 20.06
CA THR A 483 12.45 19.05 19.65
C THR A 483 11.06 19.66 19.70
N GLN A 484 10.03 18.86 19.45
CA GLN A 484 8.65 19.30 19.44
C GLN A 484 7.71 18.11 19.61
N THR A 485 6.58 18.32 20.29
CA THR A 485 5.47 17.37 20.41
C THR A 485 4.19 18.04 19.92
N VAL A 486 3.44 17.36 19.05
CA VAL A 486 2.14 17.81 18.55
C VAL A 486 1.09 16.78 18.91
N GLY A 487 0.09 17.16 19.67
CA GLY A 487 -1.10 16.37 19.96
C GLY A 487 -2.27 16.81 19.08
N SER A 488 -3.09 15.87 18.66
CA SER A 488 -4.32 16.15 17.94
C SER A 488 -5.36 15.05 18.18
N ASP A 489 -6.64 15.43 18.13
CA ASP A 489 -7.74 14.50 18.25
C ASP A 489 -8.87 14.84 17.28
N ALA A 490 -9.65 13.84 16.88
CA ALA A 490 -10.81 14.03 16.03
C ALA A 490 -11.87 12.94 16.26
N LEU A 491 -13.10 13.30 15.95
CA LEU A 491 -14.21 12.38 15.82
C LEU A 491 -14.57 12.33 14.33
N CYS A 492 -14.54 11.12 13.74
CA CYS A 492 -14.81 10.88 12.32
C CYS A 492 -16.04 9.99 12.16
N PRO A 493 -17.21 10.55 11.83
CA PRO A 493 -18.40 9.78 11.54
C PRO A 493 -18.35 9.17 10.14
N THR A 494 -19.03 8.05 9.99
CA THR A 494 -19.42 7.45 8.70
C THR A 494 -20.87 6.99 8.87
N TYR A 495 -21.76 7.51 8.05
CA TYR A 495 -23.13 7.04 8.04
C TYR A 495 -23.65 6.92 6.60
N GLY A 496 -24.57 5.99 6.40
CA GLY A 496 -25.10 5.78 5.06
C GLY A 496 -26.35 4.92 5.07
N PHE A 497 -27.16 5.15 4.06
CA PHE A 497 -28.42 4.46 3.84
C PHE A 497 -28.29 3.61 2.58
N VAL A 498 -28.82 2.38 2.64
CA VAL A 498 -28.91 1.46 1.49
C VAL A 498 -30.35 1.00 1.37
N TYR A 499 -30.90 1.06 0.16
CA TYR A 499 -32.20 0.51 -0.18
C TYR A 499 -32.04 -0.53 -1.30
N GLN A 500 -32.47 -1.75 -1.06
CA GLN A 500 -32.42 -2.86 -2.00
C GLN A 500 -33.84 -3.25 -2.42
N PRO A 501 -34.34 -2.70 -3.56
CA PRO A 501 -35.67 -3.03 -4.08
C PRO A 501 -35.80 -4.54 -4.40
N ASP A 502 -34.71 -5.16 -4.81
CA ASP A 502 -34.56 -6.59 -5.09
C ASP A 502 -33.15 -7.08 -4.71
N GLU A 503 -32.86 -8.38 -4.90
CA GLU A 503 -31.58 -9.02 -4.55
C GLU A 503 -30.39 -8.61 -5.41
N HIS A 504 -30.63 -7.92 -6.52
CA HIS A 504 -29.62 -7.51 -7.50
C HIS A 504 -29.33 -6.03 -7.46
N THR A 505 -30.21 -5.22 -6.92
CA THR A 505 -30.17 -3.76 -7.01
C THR A 505 -29.94 -3.12 -5.65
N SER A 506 -29.06 -2.12 -5.61
CA SER A 506 -28.81 -1.29 -4.43
C SER A 506 -28.75 0.18 -4.79
N LEU A 507 -29.53 0.99 -4.09
CA LEU A 507 -29.47 2.45 -4.10
C LEU A 507 -28.88 2.90 -2.77
N TYR A 508 -27.95 3.84 -2.78
CA TYR A 508 -27.32 4.29 -1.54
C TYR A 508 -27.04 5.78 -1.50
N ALA A 509 -26.93 6.28 -0.28
CA ALA A 509 -26.40 7.62 0.02
C ALA A 509 -25.54 7.53 1.29
N SER A 510 -24.44 8.26 1.33
CA SER A 510 -23.54 8.24 2.49
C SER A 510 -22.83 9.57 2.72
N HIS A 511 -22.41 9.73 3.98
CA HIS A 511 -21.44 10.70 4.44
C HIS A 511 -20.31 9.99 5.18
N SER A 512 -19.07 10.40 4.94
CA SER A 512 -17.91 9.82 5.60
C SER A 512 -16.81 10.86 5.82
N GLU A 513 -16.07 10.69 6.91
CA GLU A 513 -14.95 11.56 7.26
C GLU A 513 -13.66 10.76 7.50
N ASN A 514 -12.53 11.40 7.25
CA ASN A 514 -11.20 10.95 7.61
C ASN A 514 -10.46 12.07 8.34
N PHE A 515 -9.43 11.70 9.08
CA PHE A 515 -8.60 12.58 9.86
C PHE A 515 -7.15 12.50 9.41
N ASP A 516 -6.52 13.66 9.29
CA ASP A 516 -5.09 13.81 9.12
C ASP A 516 -4.51 14.57 10.32
N LYS A 517 -3.36 14.13 10.81
CA LYS A 517 -2.68 14.77 11.96
C LYS A 517 -2.33 16.21 11.64
N GLY A 518 -2.27 17.06 12.66
CA GLY A 518 -1.79 18.44 12.54
C GLY A 518 -0.38 18.51 11.94
N THR A 519 -0.12 19.53 11.17
CA THR A 519 1.16 19.75 10.49
C THR A 519 1.95 20.84 11.21
N ILE A 520 3.25 20.59 11.42
CA ILE A 520 4.20 21.62 11.85
C ILE A 520 4.69 22.35 10.62
N VAL A 521 4.53 23.68 10.63
CA VAL A 521 4.98 24.54 9.52
C VAL A 521 6.50 24.45 9.38
N ALA A 522 6.94 24.10 8.17
CA ALA A 522 8.36 23.91 7.88
C ALA A 522 9.17 25.20 7.95
N SER A 523 10.49 25.07 8.18
CA SER A 523 11.44 26.20 8.37
C SER A 523 11.56 27.16 7.18
N LYS A 524 11.07 26.78 5.99
CA LYS A 524 11.06 27.62 4.79
C LYS A 524 9.99 28.72 4.80
N TYR A 525 9.00 28.63 5.70
CA TYR A 525 7.91 29.59 5.80
C TYR A 525 8.14 30.62 6.92
N ALA A 526 7.56 31.80 6.79
CA ALA A 526 7.71 32.87 7.77
C ALA A 526 7.07 32.53 9.14
N ASN A 527 6.08 31.65 9.17
CA ASN A 527 5.46 31.13 10.37
C ASN A 527 6.01 29.73 10.76
N ALA A 528 7.29 29.49 10.50
CA ALA A 528 7.93 28.21 10.85
C ALA A 528 7.75 27.84 12.32
N GLY A 529 7.43 26.56 12.56
CA GLY A 529 7.19 26.03 13.91
C GLY A 529 5.76 26.19 14.41
N GLU A 530 4.90 26.96 13.72
CA GLU A 530 3.46 26.99 14.01
C GLU A 530 2.85 25.61 13.76
N VAL A 531 1.87 25.23 14.59
CA VAL A 531 1.12 23.97 14.42
C VAL A 531 -0.21 24.30 13.76
N LEU A 532 -0.41 23.80 12.55
CA LEU A 532 -1.68 23.90 11.85
C LEU A 532 -2.66 22.86 12.39
N ASN A 533 -3.95 23.18 12.27
CA ASN A 533 -5.01 22.32 12.80
C ASN A 533 -4.99 20.92 12.13
N PRO A 534 -5.48 19.89 12.84
CA PRO A 534 -5.73 18.59 12.24
C PRO A 534 -6.71 18.73 11.07
N ALA A 535 -6.34 18.16 9.92
CA ALA A 535 -7.13 18.24 8.73
C ALA A 535 -8.21 17.16 8.70
N LYS A 536 -9.46 17.53 8.38
CA LYS A 536 -10.53 16.56 8.11
C LYS A 536 -10.88 16.56 6.62
N THR A 537 -10.92 15.36 6.05
CA THR A 537 -11.49 15.14 4.72
C THR A 537 -12.90 14.61 4.88
N LYS A 538 -13.85 15.20 4.16
CA LYS A 538 -15.28 14.85 4.21
C LYS A 538 -15.79 14.51 2.83
N GLN A 539 -16.66 13.52 2.75
CA GLN A 539 -17.30 13.11 1.50
C GLN A 539 -18.80 12.93 1.68
N ASN A 540 -19.54 13.37 0.67
CA ASN A 540 -20.93 12.94 0.43
C ASN A 540 -20.97 12.16 -0.87
N GLU A 541 -21.71 11.05 -0.89
CA GLU A 541 -21.83 10.20 -2.06
C GLU A 541 -23.26 9.66 -2.17
N ILE A 542 -23.78 9.63 -3.40
CA ILE A 542 -24.99 8.90 -3.76
C ILE A 542 -24.69 7.95 -4.90
N GLY A 543 -25.34 6.81 -4.96
CA GLY A 543 -25.05 5.88 -6.04
C GLY A 543 -26.06 4.74 -6.19
N PHE A 544 -25.78 3.98 -7.24
CA PHE A 544 -26.52 2.81 -7.68
C PHE A 544 -25.54 1.66 -7.91
N LYS A 545 -25.93 0.46 -7.52
CA LYS A 545 -25.21 -0.77 -7.83
C LYS A 545 -26.20 -1.82 -8.34
N TYR A 546 -25.75 -2.60 -9.29
CA TYR A 546 -26.45 -3.76 -9.79
C TYR A 546 -25.48 -4.93 -9.93
N ALA A 547 -25.81 -6.07 -9.35
CA ALA A 547 -25.02 -7.29 -9.43
C ALA A 547 -25.92 -8.48 -9.75
N ASN A 548 -25.55 -9.27 -10.73
CA ASN A 548 -26.17 -10.56 -11.02
C ASN A 548 -25.09 -11.62 -11.27
N ALA A 549 -25.47 -12.81 -11.67
CA ALA A 549 -24.54 -13.90 -11.98
C ALA A 549 -23.56 -13.57 -13.15
N GLY A 550 -23.81 -12.52 -13.93
CA GLY A 550 -23.01 -12.19 -15.12
C GLY A 550 -22.10 -10.99 -14.95
N PHE A 551 -22.48 -9.97 -14.22
CA PHE A 551 -21.71 -8.74 -14.09
C PHE A 551 -22.10 -7.89 -12.87
N LEU A 552 -21.19 -7.00 -12.49
CA LEU A 552 -21.37 -5.96 -11.48
C LEU A 552 -21.23 -4.59 -12.13
N THR A 553 -22.21 -3.73 -11.91
CA THR A 553 -22.17 -2.31 -12.28
C THR A 553 -22.26 -1.45 -11.02
N SER A 554 -21.46 -0.42 -10.93
CA SER A 554 -21.53 0.59 -9.88
C SER A 554 -21.41 1.98 -10.48
N LEU A 555 -22.33 2.87 -10.11
CA LEU A 555 -22.32 4.28 -10.49
C LEU A 555 -22.44 5.11 -9.22
N GLY A 556 -21.50 6.02 -8.98
CA GLY A 556 -21.49 6.92 -7.84
C GLY A 556 -21.23 8.35 -8.24
N ILE A 557 -21.93 9.28 -7.62
CA ILE A 557 -21.67 10.72 -7.70
C ILE A 557 -21.21 11.15 -6.32
N PHE A 558 -20.07 11.82 -6.25
CA PHE A 558 -19.46 12.21 -4.98
C PHE A 558 -19.00 13.66 -4.98
N ASN A 559 -18.87 14.20 -3.79
CA ASN A 559 -18.20 15.47 -3.52
C ASN A 559 -17.27 15.26 -2.31
N ILE A 560 -15.99 15.55 -2.47
CA ILE A 560 -14.97 15.44 -1.41
C ILE A 560 -14.41 16.83 -1.14
N LYS A 561 -14.39 17.20 0.13
CA LYS A 561 -13.69 18.37 0.66
C LYS A 561 -12.52 17.90 1.49
N GLN A 562 -11.32 18.13 0.99
CA GLN A 562 -10.08 17.79 1.67
C GLN A 562 -9.48 19.04 2.29
N ALA A 563 -9.32 19.06 3.61
CA ALA A 563 -8.50 20.06 4.25
C ALA A 563 -7.05 19.88 3.81
N ASN A 564 -6.40 20.95 3.44
CA ASN A 564 -5.05 20.96 2.90
C ASN A 564 -4.28 22.17 3.46
N ASN A 565 -2.96 22.09 3.47
CA ASN A 565 -2.12 23.23 3.84
C ASN A 565 -1.79 24.01 2.57
N ILE A 566 -2.16 25.28 2.55
CA ILE A 566 -1.91 26.17 1.43
C ILE A 566 -0.76 27.13 1.71
N GLU A 567 -0.03 27.50 0.67
CA GLU A 567 1.00 28.53 0.71
C GLU A 567 0.38 29.87 0.33
N VAL A 568 0.49 30.85 1.20
CA VAL A 568 -0.02 32.22 0.97
C VAL A 568 1.14 33.18 0.93
N TYR A 569 1.27 33.93 -0.15
CA TYR A 569 2.26 34.98 -0.30
C TYR A 569 1.81 36.25 0.41
N LYS A 570 2.62 36.73 1.34
CA LYS A 570 2.40 37.99 2.08
C LYS A 570 3.61 38.92 1.91
N GLY A 571 3.50 39.82 0.96
CA GLY A 571 4.51 40.84 0.69
C GLY A 571 5.85 40.31 0.16
N SER A 572 6.73 39.80 1.00
CA SER A 572 8.05 39.25 0.64
C SER A 572 8.26 37.83 1.11
N THR A 573 7.30 37.22 1.83
CA THR A 573 7.43 35.91 2.47
C THR A 573 6.25 35.02 2.17
N TYR A 574 6.46 33.71 2.27
CA TYR A 574 5.38 32.71 2.20
C TYR A 574 5.00 32.28 3.62
N LEU A 575 3.69 32.18 3.85
CA LEU A 575 3.10 31.56 5.04
C LEU A 575 2.47 30.24 4.60
N GLN A 576 2.53 29.23 5.46
CA GLN A 576 1.71 28.04 5.32
C GLN A 576 0.51 28.14 6.27
N GLN A 577 -0.69 27.92 5.77
CA GLN A 577 -1.91 28.00 6.58
C GLN A 577 -2.93 26.95 6.15
N ASP A 578 -3.96 26.76 6.99
CA ASP A 578 -5.08 25.86 6.68
C ASP A 578 -5.84 26.35 5.43
N GLY A 579 -6.19 25.40 4.57
CA GLY A 579 -6.98 25.62 3.37
C GLY A 579 -7.87 24.41 3.08
N GLU A 580 -8.61 24.46 1.98
CA GLU A 580 -9.50 23.37 1.54
C GLU A 580 -9.41 23.18 0.02
N GLN A 581 -9.45 21.93 -0.42
CA GLN A 581 -9.53 21.55 -1.82
C GLN A 581 -10.77 20.67 -2.04
N GLU A 582 -11.52 20.95 -3.09
CA GLU A 582 -12.73 20.22 -3.43
C GLU A 582 -12.54 19.36 -4.67
N TYR A 583 -13.08 18.13 -4.63
CA TYR A 583 -13.04 17.14 -5.71
C TYR A 583 -14.46 16.64 -5.99
N GLN A 584 -14.81 16.55 -7.29
CA GLN A 584 -16.12 16.10 -7.75
C GLN A 584 -16.00 15.08 -8.88
#